data_a38a2e569109bf09547e9f947e9eb607
#
_entry.id   a38a2e569109bf09547e9f947e9eb607
#
_cell.length_a   1.000
_cell.length_b   1.000
_cell.length_c   1.000
_cell.angle_alpha   90.00
_cell.angle_beta   90.00
_cell.angle_gamma   90.00
#
_symmetry.space_group_name_H-M   'P 1'
#
loop_
_entity.id
_entity.type
_entity.pdbx_description
1 polymer ?
#
loop_
_entity_poly.entity_id
_entity_poly.type
_entity_poly.pdbx_seq_one_letter_code
_entity_poly.pdbx_strand_id
1 'polypeptide(L)'
;MALNMETNYCGFRCENPFILASSPVSATGEMICRAFEEGWAGAVTKSISFLQDELNLSLSPRMLPISASGAKGVTGMGNIDFVMDKCVDAAFADFAKVKERYPEKMLIISVKAQYVEADWKTLARKAQNAGADALELCLSCIDSEAGVMICQEKELMQQVIRWVKEEVQIPVIAKLSIHVNDIGKMALYAAEAGADAVTGINSIHGIGPLNPERMVHIPDIIGQSAPMGLSGAFIKPMAQHCIYKMALAAK
;
A
#
# COMPACT_ATOMS: atom_id res chain seq x y z
N MET A 1 8.52 11.95 32.86
CA MET A 1 9.33 12.17 31.66
C MET A 1 8.48 11.83 30.44
N ALA A 2 8.38 12.71 29.46
CA ALA A 2 7.74 12.36 28.18
C ALA A 2 8.59 11.28 27.49
N LEU A 3 7.93 10.27 26.93
CA LEU A 3 8.59 9.20 26.17
C LEU A 3 9.11 9.81 24.86
N ASN A 4 10.41 9.68 24.59
CA ASN A 4 10.94 10.02 23.28
C ASN A 4 10.58 8.91 22.30
N MET A 5 9.80 9.22 21.26
CA MET A 5 9.37 8.29 20.23
C MET A 5 10.02 8.58 18.87
N GLU A 6 10.99 9.49 18.82
CA GLU A 6 11.69 9.80 17.56
C GLU A 6 12.30 8.54 16.94
N THR A 7 12.19 8.43 15.64
CA THR A 7 12.76 7.32 14.86
C THR A 7 13.29 7.81 13.52
N ASN A 8 14.14 7.01 12.89
CA ASN A 8 14.58 7.23 11.52
C ASN A 8 13.97 6.16 10.61
N TYR A 9 13.37 6.58 9.51
CA TYR A 9 12.83 5.68 8.50
C TYR A 9 13.32 6.10 7.11
N CYS A 10 14.04 5.22 6.43
CA CYS A 10 14.65 5.50 5.11
C CYS A 10 15.49 6.81 5.07
N GLY A 11 16.20 7.14 6.15
CA GLY A 11 16.97 8.38 6.27
C GLY A 11 16.17 9.61 6.70
N PHE A 12 14.83 9.53 6.74
CA PHE A 12 13.97 10.61 7.20
C PHE A 12 13.76 10.52 8.73
N ARG A 13 13.94 11.65 9.42
CA ARG A 13 13.70 11.74 10.88
C ARG A 13 12.22 11.96 11.16
N CYS A 14 11.58 10.99 11.78
CA CYS A 14 10.18 11.02 12.18
C CYS A 14 10.07 11.34 13.67
N GLU A 15 9.17 12.22 14.08
CA GLU A 15 8.89 12.56 15.48
C GLU A 15 8.33 11.40 16.31
N ASN A 16 7.74 10.40 15.63
CA ASN A 16 7.25 9.16 16.20
C ASN A 16 7.21 8.06 15.11
N PRO A 17 7.00 6.77 15.46
CA PRO A 17 7.00 5.69 14.48
C PRO A 17 5.64 5.49 13.75
N PHE A 18 4.67 6.38 13.93
CA PHE A 18 3.33 6.21 13.38
C PHE A 18 3.22 6.84 12.00
N ILE A 19 3.13 5.99 10.98
CA ILE A 19 2.95 6.37 9.58
C ILE A 19 1.59 5.83 9.11
N LEU A 20 0.74 6.71 8.57
CA LEU A 20 -0.55 6.32 8.00
C LEU A 20 -0.33 5.44 6.76
N ALA A 21 -0.87 4.23 6.77
CA ALA A 21 -0.70 3.30 5.65
C ALA A 21 -1.55 3.70 4.44
N SER A 22 -1.08 3.29 3.24
CA SER A 22 -1.84 3.40 2.00
C SER A 22 -3.21 2.72 2.14
N SER A 23 -4.27 3.52 2.02
CA SER A 23 -5.65 3.10 2.27
C SER A 23 -6.64 4.15 1.76
N PRO A 24 -7.97 3.89 1.81
CA PRO A 24 -8.97 4.91 1.47
C PRO A 24 -8.85 6.21 2.26
N VAL A 25 -8.35 6.17 3.49
CA VAL A 25 -8.18 7.36 4.35
C VAL A 25 -6.91 8.18 4.03
N SER A 26 -6.12 7.75 3.06
CA SER A 26 -4.98 8.49 2.51
C SER A 26 -5.15 8.81 1.01
N ALA A 27 -6.40 8.82 0.52
CA ALA A 27 -6.72 9.01 -0.89
C ALA A 27 -6.66 10.47 -1.36
N THR A 28 -6.63 11.44 -0.45
CA THR A 28 -6.54 12.86 -0.80
C THR A 28 -5.55 13.59 0.08
N GLY A 29 -4.99 14.69 -0.44
CA GLY A 29 -4.10 15.56 0.33
C GLY A 29 -4.77 16.08 1.59
N GLU A 30 -6.06 16.41 1.55
CA GLU A 30 -6.81 16.86 2.72
C GLU A 30 -6.89 15.79 3.83
N MET A 31 -7.11 14.52 3.48
CA MET A 31 -7.12 13.41 4.44
C MET A 31 -5.76 13.23 5.10
N ILE A 32 -4.67 13.34 4.33
CA ILE A 32 -3.31 13.26 4.85
C ILE A 32 -3.01 14.46 5.76
N CYS A 33 -3.40 15.68 5.37
CA CYS A 33 -3.23 16.85 6.23
C CYS A 33 -3.91 16.68 7.60
N ARG A 34 -5.15 16.15 7.63
CA ARG A 34 -5.84 15.83 8.90
C ARG A 34 -5.06 14.82 9.74
N ALA A 35 -4.47 13.79 9.12
CA ALA A 35 -3.65 12.83 9.86
C ALA A 35 -2.41 13.51 10.47
N PHE A 36 -1.77 14.42 9.75
CA PHE A 36 -0.64 15.18 10.27
C PHE A 36 -1.03 16.11 11.43
N GLU A 37 -2.21 16.75 11.35
CA GLU A 37 -2.79 17.57 12.41
C GLU A 37 -3.09 16.76 13.69
N GLU A 38 -3.42 15.46 13.54
CA GLU A 38 -3.63 14.50 14.63
C GLU A 38 -2.31 13.84 15.13
N GLY A 39 -1.15 14.31 14.67
CA GLY A 39 0.16 13.90 15.19
C GLY A 39 0.80 12.71 14.48
N TRP A 40 0.30 12.27 13.31
CA TRP A 40 1.02 11.27 12.52
C TRP A 40 2.33 11.86 11.98
N ALA A 41 3.42 11.09 12.09
CA ALA A 41 4.74 11.54 11.65
C ALA A 41 4.93 11.44 10.13
N GLY A 42 4.15 10.60 9.47
CA GLY A 42 4.18 10.42 8.03
C GLY A 42 2.91 9.78 7.50
N ALA A 43 2.81 9.73 6.19
CA ALA A 43 1.70 9.07 5.49
C ALA A 43 2.16 8.45 4.19
N VAL A 44 1.55 7.28 3.86
CA VAL A 44 1.63 6.65 2.55
C VAL A 44 0.34 6.95 1.80
N THR A 45 0.44 7.53 0.61
CA THR A 45 -0.73 7.85 -0.20
C THR A 45 -1.48 6.60 -0.65
N LYS A 46 -2.76 6.72 -0.97
CA LYS A 46 -3.47 5.71 -1.77
C LYS A 46 -2.71 5.49 -3.08
N SER A 47 -2.58 4.23 -3.51
CA SER A 47 -1.77 3.90 -4.68
C SER A 47 -2.29 4.58 -5.95
N ILE A 48 -1.40 5.30 -6.63
CA ILE A 48 -1.64 5.96 -7.91
C ILE A 48 -1.33 4.97 -9.03
N SER A 49 -2.17 4.94 -10.07
CA SER A 49 -2.01 4.03 -11.21
C SER A 49 -2.60 4.65 -12.47
N PHE A 50 -2.12 4.21 -13.64
CA PHE A 50 -2.77 4.46 -14.92
C PHE A 50 -3.98 3.56 -15.16
N LEU A 51 -4.24 2.60 -14.26
CA LEU A 51 -5.28 1.58 -14.38
C LEU A 51 -6.60 1.97 -13.68
N GLN A 52 -6.77 3.25 -13.25
CA GLN A 52 -7.96 3.65 -12.50
C GLN A 52 -9.26 3.37 -13.26
N ASP A 53 -9.28 3.63 -14.57
CA ASP A 53 -10.48 3.44 -15.39
C ASP A 53 -10.79 1.96 -15.65
N GLU A 54 -9.79 1.08 -15.58
CA GLU A 54 -9.93 -0.36 -15.74
C GLU A 54 -10.28 -1.06 -14.42
N LEU A 55 -9.73 -0.61 -13.30
CA LEU A 55 -9.87 -1.25 -11.99
C LEU A 55 -11.05 -0.72 -11.19
N ASN A 56 -11.36 0.57 -11.29
CA ASN A 56 -12.44 1.20 -10.53
C ASN A 56 -13.78 1.10 -11.27
N LEU A 57 -14.15 -0.12 -11.67
CA LEU A 57 -15.34 -0.43 -12.46
C LEU A 57 -16.67 -0.14 -11.75
N SER A 58 -16.66 0.23 -10.49
CA SER A 58 -17.87 0.48 -9.72
C SER A 58 -17.59 1.47 -8.59
N LEU A 59 -18.64 1.88 -7.88
CA LEU A 59 -18.57 2.79 -6.73
C LEU A 59 -17.58 2.24 -5.66
N SER A 60 -16.32 2.58 -5.82
CA SER A 60 -15.21 2.26 -4.93
C SER A 60 -14.92 3.50 -4.04
N PRO A 61 -14.43 3.32 -2.81
CA PRO A 61 -14.22 2.04 -2.12
C PRO A 61 -15.50 1.43 -1.55
N ARG A 62 -15.63 0.11 -1.61
CA ARG A 62 -16.70 -0.64 -0.93
C ARG A 62 -16.16 -1.25 0.34
N MET A 63 -16.77 -0.93 1.46
CA MET A 63 -16.29 -1.29 2.79
C MET A 63 -17.28 -2.22 3.48
N LEU A 64 -16.77 -3.22 4.19
CA LEU A 64 -17.53 -4.13 5.03
C LEU A 64 -16.92 -4.18 6.44
N PRO A 65 -17.57 -3.61 7.46
CA PRO A 65 -17.16 -3.81 8.85
C PRO A 65 -17.24 -5.28 9.23
N ILE A 66 -16.17 -5.80 9.88
CA ILE A 66 -16.08 -7.18 10.33
C ILE A 66 -16.02 -7.19 11.85
N SER A 67 -16.88 -8.01 12.47
CA SER A 67 -16.85 -8.26 13.91
C SER A 67 -16.59 -9.75 14.15
N ALA A 68 -15.62 -10.07 14.99
CA ALA A 68 -15.43 -11.45 15.44
C ALA A 68 -16.62 -11.89 16.30
N SER A 69 -16.97 -13.17 16.25
CA SER A 69 -18.02 -13.74 17.10
C SER A 69 -17.73 -13.46 18.58
N GLY A 70 -18.71 -12.89 19.27
CA GLY A 70 -18.59 -12.50 20.69
C GLY A 70 -17.83 -11.19 20.96
N ALA A 71 -17.26 -10.54 19.93
CA ALA A 71 -16.64 -9.24 20.11
C ALA A 71 -17.66 -8.10 20.22
N LYS A 72 -17.39 -7.14 21.11
CA LYS A 72 -18.13 -5.88 21.18
C LYS A 72 -17.51 -4.90 20.19
N GLY A 73 -18.13 -4.71 19.03
CA GLY A 73 -17.71 -3.73 18.03
C GLY A 73 -16.95 -4.31 16.85
N VAL A 74 -16.49 -3.42 15.97
CA VAL A 74 -15.78 -3.78 14.75
C VAL A 74 -14.34 -4.17 15.06
N THR A 75 -13.92 -5.36 14.64
CA THR A 75 -12.57 -5.88 14.84
C THR A 75 -11.70 -5.81 13.58
N GLY A 76 -12.31 -5.53 12.46
CA GLY A 76 -11.62 -5.41 11.18
C GLY A 76 -12.49 -4.83 10.07
N MET A 77 -11.90 -4.70 8.91
CA MET A 77 -12.55 -4.16 7.72
C MET A 77 -12.24 -5.03 6.51
N GLY A 78 -13.27 -5.40 5.78
CA GLY A 78 -13.14 -5.88 4.41
C GLY A 78 -13.30 -4.72 3.44
N ASN A 79 -12.52 -4.66 2.39
CA ASN A 79 -12.65 -3.62 1.38
C ASN A 79 -12.42 -4.15 -0.04
N ILE A 80 -13.19 -3.60 -0.97
CA ILE A 80 -12.91 -3.65 -2.40
C ILE A 80 -12.49 -2.24 -2.77
N ASP A 81 -11.18 -2.04 -2.94
CA ASP A 81 -10.56 -0.74 -3.08
C ASP A 81 -9.20 -0.91 -3.77
N PHE A 82 -9.16 -0.64 -5.06
CA PHE A 82 -8.02 -1.00 -5.91
C PHE A 82 -6.96 0.09 -6.01
N VAL A 83 -7.30 1.22 -6.60
CA VAL A 83 -6.41 2.35 -6.85
C VAL A 83 -7.13 3.67 -6.58
N MET A 84 -6.39 4.77 -6.62
CA MET A 84 -6.95 6.10 -6.48
C MET A 84 -7.88 6.45 -7.66
N ASP A 85 -9.01 7.11 -7.38
CA ASP A 85 -9.98 7.51 -8.41
C ASP A 85 -9.55 8.74 -9.21
N LYS A 86 -8.62 9.55 -8.67
CA LYS A 86 -8.11 10.74 -9.38
C LYS A 86 -7.20 10.34 -10.52
N CYS A 87 -7.25 11.08 -11.63
CA CYS A 87 -6.25 10.94 -12.68
C CYS A 87 -4.85 11.23 -12.13
N VAL A 88 -3.86 10.58 -12.74
CA VAL A 88 -2.47 10.53 -12.26
C VAL A 88 -1.91 11.93 -11.97
N ASP A 89 -2.04 12.88 -12.92
CA ASP A 89 -1.48 14.23 -12.76
C ASP A 89 -2.16 15.02 -11.64
N ALA A 90 -3.48 14.91 -11.50
CA ALA A 90 -4.22 15.56 -10.42
C ALA A 90 -3.86 14.98 -9.04
N ALA A 91 -3.59 13.67 -8.96
CA ALA A 91 -3.15 13.02 -7.73
C ALA A 91 -1.76 13.54 -7.29
N PHE A 92 -0.80 13.58 -8.19
CA PHE A 92 0.55 14.09 -7.88
C PHE A 92 0.52 15.58 -7.51
N ALA A 93 -0.27 16.40 -8.21
CA ALA A 93 -0.44 17.82 -7.88
C ALA A 93 -1.09 18.05 -6.50
N ASP A 94 -2.01 17.16 -6.09
CA ASP A 94 -2.63 17.22 -4.76
C ASP A 94 -1.60 16.90 -3.66
N PHE A 95 -0.78 15.87 -3.85
CA PHE A 95 0.24 15.47 -2.87
C PHE A 95 1.44 16.42 -2.82
N ALA A 96 1.81 17.06 -3.92
CA ALA A 96 2.82 18.12 -3.91
C ALA A 96 2.43 19.26 -2.95
N LYS A 97 1.16 19.66 -2.92
CA LYS A 97 0.65 20.67 -1.98
C LYS A 97 0.72 20.21 -0.51
N VAL A 98 0.57 18.91 -0.25
CA VAL A 98 0.75 18.35 1.10
C VAL A 98 2.20 18.54 1.55
N LYS A 99 3.17 18.22 0.68
CA LYS A 99 4.59 18.37 0.99
C LYS A 99 5.02 19.83 1.15
N GLU A 100 4.45 20.73 0.34
CA GLU A 100 4.65 22.17 0.50
C GLU A 100 4.15 22.68 1.87
N ARG A 101 2.99 22.19 2.32
CA ARG A 101 2.36 22.61 3.58
C ARG A 101 3.04 21.99 4.82
N TYR A 102 3.56 20.75 4.70
CA TYR A 102 4.15 19.98 5.79
C TYR A 102 5.53 19.42 5.38
N PRO A 103 6.54 20.29 5.16
CA PRO A 103 7.86 19.85 4.71
C PRO A 103 8.58 18.94 5.72
N GLU A 104 8.22 19.03 7.01
CA GLU A 104 8.81 18.24 8.11
C GLU A 104 8.15 16.86 8.30
N LYS A 105 6.98 16.62 7.65
CA LYS A 105 6.29 15.32 7.72
C LYS A 105 6.72 14.42 6.57
N MET A 106 6.87 13.13 6.87
CA MET A 106 7.24 12.16 5.83
C MET A 106 6.08 11.86 4.90
N LEU A 107 6.24 12.15 3.62
CA LEU A 107 5.28 11.81 2.57
C LEU A 107 5.85 10.69 1.68
N ILE A 108 5.23 9.52 1.78
CA ILE A 108 5.56 8.37 0.93
C ILE A 108 4.48 8.26 -0.14
N ILE A 109 4.85 8.34 -1.42
CA ILE A 109 3.88 8.16 -2.50
C ILE A 109 3.86 6.69 -2.92
N SER A 110 2.66 6.08 -2.88
CA SER A 110 2.44 4.70 -3.31
C SER A 110 2.02 4.67 -4.77
N VAL A 111 2.67 3.80 -5.55
CA VAL A 111 2.37 3.60 -6.98
C VAL A 111 2.12 2.13 -7.29
N LYS A 112 1.34 1.89 -8.36
CA LYS A 112 0.95 0.59 -8.84
C LYS A 112 0.85 0.58 -10.36
N ALA A 113 1.40 -0.45 -11.01
CA ALA A 113 1.24 -0.68 -12.44
C ALA A 113 1.23 -2.17 -12.75
N GLN A 114 0.88 -2.55 -13.97
CA GLN A 114 1.13 -3.88 -14.54
C GLN A 114 2.64 -4.06 -14.77
N TYR A 115 3.07 -5.21 -15.28
CA TYR A 115 4.47 -5.47 -15.57
C TYR A 115 4.91 -4.74 -16.86
N VAL A 116 4.86 -3.40 -16.82
CA VAL A 116 5.22 -2.49 -17.92
C VAL A 116 6.24 -1.48 -17.44
N GLU A 117 7.47 -1.55 -17.94
CA GLU A 117 8.59 -0.72 -17.51
C GLU A 117 8.29 0.78 -17.59
N ALA A 118 7.72 1.23 -18.73
CA ALA A 118 7.42 2.65 -18.97
C ALA A 118 6.47 3.24 -17.91
N ASP A 119 5.49 2.46 -17.48
CA ASP A 119 4.51 2.90 -16.46
C ASP A 119 5.16 3.06 -15.10
N TRP A 120 5.95 2.06 -14.66
CA TRP A 120 6.67 2.12 -13.39
C TRP A 120 7.65 3.29 -13.35
N LYS A 121 8.46 3.47 -14.40
CA LYS A 121 9.42 4.60 -14.50
C LYS A 121 8.70 5.95 -14.52
N THR A 122 7.59 6.07 -15.25
CA THR A 122 6.83 7.32 -15.32
C THR A 122 6.19 7.69 -13.98
N LEU A 123 5.54 6.73 -13.30
CA LEU A 123 4.94 6.95 -11.99
C LEU A 123 6.02 7.30 -10.94
N ALA A 124 7.15 6.61 -10.96
CA ALA A 124 8.26 6.86 -10.04
C ALA A 124 8.84 8.28 -10.21
N ARG A 125 9.11 8.71 -11.43
CA ARG A 125 9.59 10.06 -11.73
C ARG A 125 8.60 11.13 -11.29
N LYS A 126 7.31 10.94 -11.56
CA LYS A 126 6.25 11.86 -11.13
C LYS A 126 6.16 11.94 -9.61
N ALA A 127 6.30 10.82 -8.89
CA ALA A 127 6.30 10.80 -7.43
C ALA A 127 7.48 11.60 -6.85
N GLN A 128 8.69 11.40 -7.35
CA GLN A 128 9.87 12.17 -6.93
C GLN A 128 9.68 13.67 -7.22
N ASN A 129 9.18 14.02 -8.41
CA ASN A 129 8.94 15.42 -8.80
C ASN A 129 7.83 16.09 -7.96
N ALA A 130 6.89 15.32 -7.42
CA ALA A 130 5.88 15.80 -6.49
C ALA A 130 6.42 16.01 -5.06
N GLY A 131 7.72 15.76 -4.82
CA GLY A 131 8.37 15.97 -3.53
C GLY A 131 8.22 14.81 -2.55
N ALA A 132 7.96 13.58 -3.02
CA ALA A 132 7.94 12.41 -2.15
C ALA A 132 9.29 12.22 -1.43
N ASP A 133 9.27 11.92 -0.14
CA ASP A 133 10.46 11.54 0.65
C ASP A 133 10.89 10.10 0.40
N ALA A 134 9.94 9.24 0.00
CA ALA A 134 10.16 7.87 -0.43
C ALA A 134 9.04 7.41 -1.36
N LEU A 135 9.29 6.33 -2.09
CA LEU A 135 8.33 5.71 -3.00
C LEU A 135 7.98 4.30 -2.51
N GLU A 136 6.68 4.01 -2.31
CA GLU A 136 6.20 2.66 -2.01
C GLU A 136 5.69 1.99 -3.29
N LEU A 137 6.25 0.83 -3.62
CA LEU A 137 5.80 0.00 -4.74
C LEU A 137 4.75 -1.00 -4.26
N CYS A 138 3.51 -0.86 -4.71
CA CYS A 138 2.44 -1.82 -4.43
C CYS A 138 2.58 -3.04 -5.36
N LEU A 139 3.37 -4.02 -4.94
CA LEU A 139 3.73 -5.21 -5.73
C LEU A 139 2.74 -6.38 -5.59
N SER A 140 1.70 -6.20 -4.78
CA SER A 140 0.64 -7.21 -4.57
C SER A 140 -0.53 -7.08 -5.54
N CYS A 141 -0.31 -6.48 -6.69
CA CYS A 141 -1.26 -6.47 -7.79
C CYS A 141 -1.13 -7.75 -8.59
N ILE A 142 -2.25 -8.30 -9.02
CA ILE A 142 -2.24 -9.38 -10.00
C ILE A 142 -1.89 -8.74 -11.34
N ASP A 143 -0.80 -9.21 -11.93
CA ASP A 143 -0.46 -8.89 -13.31
C ASP A 143 -1.41 -9.64 -14.26
N SER A 144 -1.95 -8.93 -15.26
CA SER A 144 -2.99 -9.50 -16.13
C SER A 144 -2.46 -10.58 -17.09
N GLU A 145 -1.19 -10.52 -17.47
CA GLU A 145 -0.55 -11.52 -18.32
C GLU A 145 -0.05 -12.72 -17.51
N ALA A 146 0.65 -12.46 -16.39
CA ALA A 146 1.21 -13.52 -15.57
C ALA A 146 0.16 -14.24 -14.72
N GLY A 147 -0.99 -13.61 -14.44
CA GLY A 147 -2.03 -14.15 -13.58
C GLY A 147 -1.64 -14.29 -12.10
N VAL A 148 -0.51 -13.71 -11.72
CA VAL A 148 0.06 -13.75 -10.36
C VAL A 148 0.37 -12.34 -9.86
N MET A 149 0.51 -12.16 -8.54
CA MET A 149 1.02 -10.90 -8.01
C MET A 149 2.51 -10.76 -8.32
N ILE A 150 2.95 -9.56 -8.71
CA ILE A 150 4.36 -9.26 -8.97
C ILE A 150 5.26 -9.70 -7.80
N CYS A 151 4.82 -9.51 -6.54
CA CYS A 151 5.58 -9.95 -5.37
C CYS A 151 5.57 -11.47 -5.11
N GLN A 152 4.87 -12.28 -5.89
CA GLN A 152 4.92 -13.74 -5.80
C GLN A 152 6.07 -14.35 -6.61
N GLU A 153 6.52 -13.63 -7.64
CA GLU A 153 7.57 -14.07 -8.56
C GLU A 153 8.83 -13.22 -8.36
N LYS A 154 9.92 -13.90 -8.00
CA LYS A 154 11.21 -13.25 -7.71
C LYS A 154 11.67 -12.35 -8.86
N GLU A 155 11.67 -12.88 -10.06
CA GLU A 155 12.18 -12.24 -11.25
C GLU A 155 11.37 -10.99 -11.61
N LEU A 156 10.04 -11.08 -11.57
CA LEU A 156 9.15 -9.95 -11.85
C LEU A 156 9.35 -8.83 -10.81
N MET A 157 9.37 -9.20 -9.53
CA MET A 157 9.54 -8.23 -8.45
C MET A 157 10.91 -7.53 -8.53
N GLN A 158 11.98 -8.30 -8.72
CA GLN A 158 13.32 -7.74 -8.82
C GLN A 158 13.46 -6.81 -10.03
N GLN A 159 12.84 -7.16 -11.15
CA GLN A 159 12.92 -6.34 -12.34
C GLN A 159 12.19 -5.00 -12.17
N VAL A 160 10.98 -5.01 -11.59
CA VAL A 160 10.23 -3.77 -11.29
C VAL A 160 11.03 -2.86 -10.34
N ILE A 161 11.62 -3.43 -9.29
CA ILE A 161 12.44 -2.65 -8.34
C ILE A 161 13.64 -2.02 -9.07
N ARG A 162 14.34 -2.75 -9.94
CA ARG A 162 15.46 -2.21 -10.72
C ARG A 162 15.03 -1.08 -11.65
N TRP A 163 13.94 -1.25 -12.41
CA TRP A 163 13.40 -0.19 -13.26
C TRP A 163 13.16 1.11 -12.51
N VAL A 164 12.58 1.00 -11.30
CA VAL A 164 12.30 2.17 -10.47
C VAL A 164 13.58 2.76 -9.88
N LYS A 165 14.50 1.92 -9.38
CA LYS A 165 15.79 2.39 -8.82
C LYS A 165 16.69 3.08 -9.85
N GLU A 166 16.59 2.72 -11.13
CA GLU A 166 17.27 3.42 -12.21
C GLU A 166 16.71 4.83 -12.46
N GLU A 167 15.43 5.05 -12.10
CA GLU A 167 14.71 6.28 -12.45
C GLU A 167 14.74 7.34 -11.34
N VAL A 168 14.82 6.94 -10.05
CA VAL A 168 14.69 7.85 -8.91
C VAL A 168 15.88 7.79 -7.96
N GLN A 169 16.10 8.91 -7.23
CA GLN A 169 17.13 9.02 -6.19
C GLN A 169 16.56 8.89 -4.77
N ILE A 170 15.24 8.99 -4.62
CA ILE A 170 14.58 8.82 -3.32
C ILE A 170 14.53 7.33 -2.94
N PRO A 171 14.43 7.01 -1.63
CA PRO A 171 14.28 5.64 -1.17
C PRO A 171 13.09 4.91 -1.80
N VAL A 172 13.28 3.64 -2.14
CA VAL A 172 12.28 2.76 -2.73
C VAL A 172 11.91 1.66 -1.75
N ILE A 173 10.63 1.57 -1.43
CA ILE A 173 10.06 0.64 -0.45
C ILE A 173 9.25 -0.41 -1.20
N ALA A 174 9.62 -1.69 -1.06
CA ALA A 174 8.86 -2.79 -1.65
C ALA A 174 7.74 -3.25 -0.69
N LYS A 175 6.46 -3.06 -1.06
CA LYS A 175 5.34 -3.54 -0.27
C LYS A 175 4.96 -4.96 -0.66
N LEU A 176 5.13 -5.87 0.31
CA LEU A 176 4.94 -7.30 0.15
C LEU A 176 3.57 -7.78 0.65
N SER A 177 3.14 -8.94 0.15
CA SER A 177 1.93 -9.62 0.57
C SER A 177 2.26 -10.85 1.42
N ILE A 178 1.33 -11.23 2.30
CA ILE A 178 1.38 -12.54 2.99
C ILE A 178 1.19 -13.72 2.02
N HIS A 179 0.60 -13.48 0.85
CA HIS A 179 0.28 -14.49 -0.15
C HIS A 179 1.51 -14.91 -0.97
N VAL A 180 2.61 -15.18 -0.28
CA VAL A 180 3.88 -15.69 -0.83
C VAL A 180 4.33 -16.90 -0.02
N ASN A 181 5.12 -17.78 -0.62
CA ASN A 181 5.60 -18.99 0.07
C ASN A 181 6.52 -18.68 1.24
N ASP A 182 7.40 -17.70 1.10
CA ASP A 182 8.33 -17.26 2.13
C ASP A 182 8.59 -15.75 2.04
N ILE A 183 7.93 -14.98 2.89
CA ILE A 183 8.03 -13.52 2.89
C ILE A 183 9.44 -13.02 3.30
N GLY A 184 10.16 -13.80 4.11
CA GLY A 184 11.55 -13.49 4.46
C GLY A 184 12.46 -13.55 3.23
N LYS A 185 12.33 -14.59 2.41
CA LYS A 185 13.06 -14.68 1.14
C LYS A 185 12.67 -13.58 0.17
N MET A 186 11.38 -13.26 0.07
CA MET A 186 10.93 -12.16 -0.81
C MET A 186 11.52 -10.81 -0.37
N ALA A 187 11.63 -10.57 0.94
CA ALA A 187 12.29 -9.38 1.44
C ALA A 187 13.78 -9.31 1.07
N LEU A 188 14.51 -10.43 1.13
CA LEU A 188 15.91 -10.50 0.66
C LEU A 188 16.01 -10.24 -0.84
N TYR A 189 15.14 -10.84 -1.64
CA TYR A 189 15.12 -10.62 -3.09
C TYR A 189 14.81 -9.16 -3.45
N ALA A 190 13.95 -8.48 -2.68
CA ALA A 190 13.71 -7.07 -2.84
C ALA A 190 14.97 -6.24 -2.53
N ALA A 191 15.68 -6.55 -1.44
CA ALA A 191 16.94 -5.90 -1.08
C ALA A 191 18.03 -6.14 -2.12
N GLU A 192 18.18 -7.38 -2.63
CA GLU A 192 19.12 -7.72 -3.72
C GLU A 192 18.86 -6.91 -5.00
N ALA A 193 17.61 -6.52 -5.25
CA ALA A 193 17.23 -5.69 -6.40
C ALA A 193 17.44 -4.19 -6.16
N GLY A 194 17.80 -3.79 -4.93
CA GLY A 194 18.09 -2.40 -4.57
C GLY A 194 16.97 -1.68 -3.83
N ALA A 195 15.94 -2.38 -3.34
CA ALA A 195 14.97 -1.75 -2.45
C ALA A 195 15.63 -1.30 -1.13
N ASP A 196 15.36 -0.08 -0.70
CA ASP A 196 15.93 0.51 0.51
C ASP A 196 15.19 0.05 1.77
N ALA A 197 13.93 -0.37 1.62
CA ALA A 197 13.12 -0.94 2.70
C ALA A 197 12.04 -1.87 2.16
N VAL A 198 11.39 -2.61 3.08
CA VAL A 198 10.21 -3.42 2.78
C VAL A 198 9.06 -3.04 3.71
N THR A 199 7.85 -3.07 3.19
CA THR A 199 6.61 -2.92 3.97
C THR A 199 5.87 -4.26 4.00
N GLY A 200 5.45 -4.71 5.16
CA GLY A 200 4.60 -5.88 5.35
C GLY A 200 3.45 -5.54 6.30
N ILE A 201 2.29 -6.00 5.95
CA ILE A 201 1.79 -6.73 4.80
C ILE A 201 0.67 -5.94 4.12
N ASN A 202 0.42 -6.21 2.85
CA ASN A 202 -0.82 -5.76 2.24
C ASN A 202 -2.02 -6.49 2.89
N SER A 203 -3.25 -6.05 2.61
CA SER A 203 -4.46 -6.72 3.08
C SER A 203 -4.47 -8.22 2.72
N ILE A 204 -5.07 -9.03 3.59
CA ILE A 204 -5.22 -10.48 3.36
C ILE A 204 -6.44 -10.68 2.47
N HIS A 205 -6.32 -11.51 1.45
CA HIS A 205 -7.46 -11.81 0.58
C HIS A 205 -8.51 -12.63 1.31
N GLY A 206 -9.76 -12.25 1.13
CA GLY A 206 -10.91 -12.93 1.67
C GLY A 206 -12.14 -12.71 0.79
N ILE A 207 -13.27 -13.22 1.25
CA ILE A 207 -14.57 -13.00 0.63
C ILE A 207 -15.58 -12.69 1.73
N GLY A 208 -16.53 -11.81 1.47
CA GLY A 208 -17.55 -11.45 2.42
C GLY A 208 -18.66 -12.50 2.58
N PRO A 209 -19.63 -12.26 3.46
CA PRO A 209 -20.75 -13.18 3.64
C PRO A 209 -21.60 -13.28 2.38
N LEU A 210 -22.17 -14.48 2.16
CA LEU A 210 -23.12 -14.72 1.08
C LEU A 210 -24.46 -14.03 1.39
N ASN A 211 -24.98 -13.24 0.46
CA ASN A 211 -26.37 -12.82 0.47
C ASN A 211 -27.23 -13.92 -0.17
N PRO A 212 -28.06 -14.64 0.59
CA PRO A 212 -28.78 -15.81 0.06
C PRO A 212 -29.89 -15.46 -0.91
N GLU A 213 -30.44 -14.24 -0.86
CA GLU A 213 -31.49 -13.81 -1.78
C GLU A 213 -30.93 -13.49 -3.17
N ARG A 214 -29.73 -12.88 -3.21
CA ARG A 214 -29.07 -12.50 -4.46
C ARG A 214 -28.06 -13.52 -4.95
N MET A 215 -27.72 -14.52 -4.13
CA MET A 215 -26.71 -15.55 -4.38
C MET A 215 -25.34 -14.96 -4.75
N VAL A 216 -24.98 -13.82 -4.11
CA VAL A 216 -23.69 -13.15 -4.28
C VAL A 216 -23.07 -12.82 -2.93
N HIS A 217 -21.76 -12.81 -2.85
CA HIS A 217 -21.04 -12.33 -1.69
C HIS A 217 -21.04 -10.79 -1.63
N ILE A 218 -21.08 -10.23 -0.42
CA ILE A 218 -21.11 -8.78 -0.20
C ILE A 218 -19.81 -8.32 0.50
N PRO A 219 -19.26 -7.15 0.12
CA PRO A 219 -19.68 -6.29 -0.99
C PRO A 219 -19.48 -6.98 -2.35
N ASP A 220 -20.34 -6.65 -3.30
CA ASP A 220 -20.26 -7.17 -4.67
C ASP A 220 -19.77 -6.09 -5.65
N ILE A 221 -19.31 -6.50 -6.85
CA ILE A 221 -19.02 -5.62 -7.97
C ILE A 221 -20.05 -5.87 -9.04
N ILE A 222 -20.92 -4.90 -9.31
CA ILE A 222 -21.95 -4.95 -10.35
C ILE A 222 -22.77 -6.26 -10.29
N GLY A 223 -23.19 -6.65 -9.06
CA GLY A 223 -23.97 -7.86 -8.83
C GLY A 223 -23.20 -9.17 -8.93
N GLN A 224 -21.88 -9.15 -8.95
CA GLN A 224 -21.01 -10.33 -8.96
C GLN A 224 -20.21 -10.42 -7.65
N SER A 225 -20.03 -11.64 -7.15
CA SER A 225 -19.14 -11.92 -6.02
C SER A 225 -17.72 -11.50 -6.36
N ALA A 226 -17.09 -10.77 -5.47
CA ALA A 226 -15.70 -10.34 -5.63
C ALA A 226 -14.88 -10.62 -4.38
N PRO A 227 -13.60 -10.99 -4.51
CA PRO A 227 -12.69 -11.03 -3.39
C PRO A 227 -12.48 -9.63 -2.82
N MET A 228 -12.21 -9.54 -1.53
CA MET A 228 -11.92 -8.31 -0.83
C MET A 228 -10.61 -8.41 -0.03
N GLY A 229 -9.99 -7.27 0.24
CA GLY A 229 -8.88 -7.17 1.15
C GLY A 229 -9.36 -7.10 2.61
N LEU A 230 -8.80 -7.93 3.47
CA LEU A 230 -9.06 -7.92 4.91
C LEU A 230 -7.99 -7.14 5.65
N SER A 231 -8.40 -6.25 6.55
CA SER A 231 -7.52 -5.40 7.36
C SER A 231 -8.07 -5.19 8.77
N GLY A 232 -7.27 -4.59 9.65
CA GLY A 232 -7.66 -4.26 11.01
C GLY A 232 -7.04 -5.16 12.07
N ALA A 233 -7.55 -5.08 13.29
CA ALA A 233 -6.93 -5.70 14.47
C ALA A 233 -6.77 -7.22 14.36
N PHE A 234 -7.69 -7.91 13.69
CA PHE A 234 -7.65 -9.37 13.60
C PHE A 234 -6.51 -9.92 12.72
N ILE A 235 -5.96 -9.12 11.78
CA ILE A 235 -4.80 -9.55 10.98
C ILE A 235 -3.46 -9.23 11.66
N LYS A 236 -3.47 -8.50 12.80
CA LYS A 236 -2.24 -8.08 13.47
C LYS A 236 -1.29 -9.24 13.82
N PRO A 237 -1.73 -10.40 14.36
CA PRO A 237 -0.81 -11.49 14.66
C PRO A 237 -0.11 -12.03 13.41
N MET A 238 -0.81 -12.10 12.28
CA MET A 238 -0.25 -12.55 11.00
C MET A 238 0.75 -11.53 10.44
N ALA A 239 0.41 -10.25 10.50
CA ALA A 239 1.33 -9.17 10.10
C ALA A 239 2.61 -9.18 10.96
N GLN A 240 2.50 -9.33 12.27
CA GLN A 240 3.65 -9.41 13.18
C GLN A 240 4.54 -10.63 12.88
N HIS A 241 3.94 -11.79 12.57
CA HIS A 241 4.69 -12.96 12.15
C HIS A 241 5.47 -12.72 10.85
N CYS A 242 4.86 -12.07 9.86
CA CYS A 242 5.53 -11.70 8.62
C CYS A 242 6.71 -10.75 8.87
N ILE A 243 6.50 -9.68 9.66
CA ILE A 243 7.58 -8.75 10.03
C ILE A 243 8.72 -9.48 10.74
N TYR A 244 8.41 -10.38 11.67
CA TYR A 244 9.41 -11.18 12.36
C TYR A 244 10.25 -12.04 11.37
N LYS A 245 9.60 -12.70 10.39
CA LYS A 245 10.30 -13.48 9.35
C LYS A 245 11.19 -12.60 8.48
N MET A 246 10.72 -11.44 8.04
CA MET A 246 11.51 -10.49 7.25
C MET A 246 12.72 -9.97 8.04
N ALA A 247 12.52 -9.62 9.32
CA ALA A 247 13.59 -9.17 10.20
C ALA A 247 14.64 -10.26 10.50
N LEU A 248 14.25 -11.53 10.58
CA LEU A 248 15.19 -12.65 10.71
C LEU A 248 16.02 -12.84 9.45
N ALA A 249 15.41 -12.71 8.28
CA ALA A 249 16.09 -12.85 7.00
C ALA A 249 17.11 -11.73 6.74
N ALA A 250 16.88 -10.52 7.28
CA ALA A 250 17.76 -9.36 7.13
C ALA A 250 19.00 -9.36 8.08
N LYS A 251 19.14 -10.34 8.96
CA LYS A 251 20.29 -10.53 9.85
C LYS A 251 21.39 -11.34 9.19
#